data_d6f94534faf32ae47374acf0870f42ab
#
_entry.id   d6f94534faf32ae47374acf0870f42ab
#
_cell.length_a   1.000
_cell.length_b   1.000
_cell.length_c   1.000
_cell.angle_alpha   90.00
_cell.angle_beta   90.00
_cell.angle_gamma   90.00
#
_symmetry.space_group_name_H-M   'P 1'
#
loop_
_entity.id
_entity.type
_entity.pdbx_description
1 polymer ?
#
loop_
_entity_poly.entity_id
_entity_poly.type
_entity_poly.pdbx_seq_one_letter_code
_entity_poly.pdbx_strand_id
1 'polypeptide(L)'
;MQKRRQYRIFVGSIKSEGYLEEWIYDSDNNVLIKSGRRLCLPGIYFLTLSPDGRYLYCAAKQEKDMAILYAIDITDSTSLHIINCIYLQTSNISHLQINQAGTRLLITLFDNGILLEYMLCQDGSIGELKESCDFTGLIPGENSKNTSHLHSAFFSPDDSLIAVCDMGTNRLNILETEKNGKLKIACSWNVEPSAGPRHTAFSPNGKWLGVAMEKSSELVIMNLKEKKHIMRIPAAPINDENLPADIKFSHDGKHIYLSNRGFDSIGVFSIRTEDNELILSDLKHIKTKGWPRVIDLGKNEQYLFVMNESYKDYWSGLEIFRVDETGNVLEKVMFHEMPMATAMAVKEKEE
;
A
#
# COMPACT_ATOMS: atom_id res chain seq x y z
N MET A 1 11.77 -24.35 -23.03
CA MET A 1 10.67 -23.40 -23.32
C MET A 1 10.73 -22.34 -22.24
N GLN A 2 10.83 -21.08 -22.59
CA GLN A 2 10.71 -20.01 -21.61
C GLN A 2 9.26 -20.01 -21.15
N LYS A 3 9.01 -20.10 -19.82
CA LYS A 3 7.65 -20.06 -19.28
C LYS A 3 7.03 -18.72 -19.61
N ARG A 4 5.83 -18.71 -20.18
CA ARG A 4 5.05 -17.49 -20.42
C ARG A 4 4.80 -16.80 -19.09
N ARG A 5 5.11 -15.51 -19.03
CA ARG A 5 4.91 -14.71 -17.82
C ARG A 5 3.67 -13.82 -17.99
N GLN A 6 2.69 -14.08 -17.18
CA GLN A 6 1.46 -13.31 -17.14
C GLN A 6 1.23 -12.75 -15.74
N TYR A 7 0.70 -11.55 -15.71
CA TYR A 7 0.31 -10.87 -14.47
C TYR A 7 -1.19 -10.66 -14.48
N ARG A 8 -1.83 -11.05 -13.41
CA ARG A 8 -3.24 -10.73 -13.14
C ARG A 8 -3.27 -9.43 -12.36
N ILE A 9 -3.97 -8.44 -12.87
CA ILE A 9 -4.06 -7.10 -12.30
C ILE A 9 -5.51 -6.85 -11.95
N PHE A 10 -5.79 -6.72 -10.66
CA PHE A 10 -7.10 -6.38 -10.15
C PHE A 10 -7.20 -4.87 -9.98
N VAL A 11 -8.22 -4.26 -10.57
CA VAL A 11 -8.41 -2.81 -10.59
C VAL A 11 -9.75 -2.46 -10.00
N GLY A 12 -9.76 -1.56 -9.02
CA GLY A 12 -10.94 -1.00 -8.37
C GLY A 12 -11.25 0.41 -8.83
N SER A 13 -12.53 0.70 -9.08
CA SER A 13 -13.02 2.03 -9.45
C SER A 13 -13.71 2.72 -8.27
N ILE A 14 -13.49 4.04 -8.12
CA ILE A 14 -14.08 4.85 -7.04
C ILE A 14 -15.53 5.31 -7.33
N LYS A 15 -16.08 5.06 -8.50
CA LYS A 15 -17.45 5.46 -8.84
C LYS A 15 -18.49 4.82 -7.92
N SER A 16 -19.62 5.49 -7.71
CA SER A 16 -20.76 4.95 -6.95
C SER A 16 -21.32 3.67 -7.58
N GLU A 17 -21.36 3.61 -8.90
CA GLU A 17 -21.55 2.39 -9.70
C GLU A 17 -20.17 1.87 -10.11
N GLY A 18 -19.37 1.46 -9.13
CA GLY A 18 -18.01 1.05 -9.33
C GLY A 18 -17.89 -0.40 -9.79
N TYR A 19 -16.67 -0.79 -10.00
CA TYR A 19 -16.35 -2.16 -10.39
C TYR A 19 -15.02 -2.60 -9.83
N LEU A 20 -14.90 -3.90 -9.62
CA LEU A 20 -13.66 -4.65 -9.54
C LEU A 20 -13.50 -5.40 -10.84
N GLU A 21 -12.45 -5.13 -11.60
CA GLU A 21 -12.12 -5.82 -12.86
C GLU A 21 -10.76 -6.47 -12.79
N GLU A 22 -10.65 -7.64 -13.44
CA GLU A 22 -9.37 -8.27 -13.66
C GLU A 22 -8.86 -8.02 -15.08
N TRP A 23 -7.58 -7.67 -15.16
CA TRP A 23 -6.81 -7.54 -16.38
C TRP A 23 -5.65 -8.54 -16.38
N ILE A 24 -5.24 -8.96 -17.56
CA ILE A 24 -4.09 -9.86 -17.76
C ILE A 24 -3.06 -9.11 -18.59
N TYR A 25 -1.87 -8.94 -18.05
CA TYR A 25 -0.72 -8.46 -18.80
C TYR A 25 0.16 -9.64 -19.19
N ASP A 26 0.29 -9.89 -20.50
CA ASP A 26 1.20 -10.85 -21.08
C ASP A 26 2.50 -10.11 -21.42
N SER A 27 3.54 -10.36 -20.65
CA SER A 27 4.81 -9.64 -20.77
C SER A 27 5.63 -10.07 -21.99
N ASP A 28 5.42 -11.28 -22.50
CA ASP A 28 6.15 -11.78 -23.66
C ASP A 28 5.68 -11.11 -24.96
N ASN A 29 4.36 -10.84 -25.01
CA ASN A 29 3.75 -10.20 -26.18
C ASN A 29 3.51 -8.70 -25.97
N ASN A 30 3.77 -8.17 -24.75
CA ASN A 30 3.48 -6.81 -24.34
C ASN A 30 2.02 -6.42 -24.61
N VAL A 31 1.09 -7.26 -24.15
CA VAL A 31 -0.35 -7.10 -24.38
C VAL A 31 -1.10 -7.06 -23.05
N LEU A 32 -2.00 -6.09 -22.89
CA LEU A 32 -2.90 -5.95 -21.76
C LEU A 32 -4.33 -6.18 -22.23
N ILE A 33 -5.03 -7.16 -21.63
CA ILE A 33 -6.41 -7.52 -22.01
C ILE A 33 -7.29 -7.64 -20.76
N LYS A 34 -8.59 -7.36 -20.90
CA LYS A 34 -9.58 -7.71 -19.88
C LYS A 34 -9.78 -9.21 -19.85
N SER A 35 -9.74 -9.81 -18.65
CA SER A 35 -10.04 -11.24 -18.51
C SER A 35 -11.52 -11.58 -18.71
N GLY A 36 -12.40 -10.59 -18.60
CA GLY A 36 -13.86 -10.75 -18.56
C GLY A 36 -14.41 -10.93 -17.13
N ARG A 37 -13.55 -11.15 -16.15
CA ARG A 37 -13.96 -11.33 -14.73
C ARG A 37 -14.16 -9.98 -14.07
N ARG A 38 -15.37 -9.78 -13.55
CA ARG A 38 -15.79 -8.50 -12.98
C ARG A 38 -16.84 -8.70 -11.89
N LEU A 39 -16.78 -7.82 -10.88
CA LEU A 39 -17.86 -7.60 -9.90
C LEU A 39 -18.29 -6.14 -9.94
N CYS A 40 -19.61 -5.90 -9.87
CA CYS A 40 -20.14 -4.56 -9.65
C CYS A 40 -20.13 -4.30 -8.13
N LEU A 41 -19.20 -3.47 -7.68
CA LEU A 41 -19.04 -3.07 -6.28
C LEU A 41 -19.00 -1.55 -6.20
N PRO A 42 -19.58 -0.95 -5.16
CA PRO A 42 -19.54 0.50 -5.01
C PRO A 42 -18.13 0.98 -4.66
N GLY A 43 -17.79 2.17 -5.02
CA GLY A 43 -16.62 2.98 -4.69
C GLY A 43 -15.43 2.29 -3.99
N ILE A 44 -14.58 1.62 -4.76
CA ILE A 44 -13.43 0.87 -4.21
C ILE A 44 -12.26 1.80 -3.91
N TYR A 45 -11.74 1.75 -2.69
CA TYR A 45 -10.61 2.59 -2.24
C TYR A 45 -9.30 1.84 -2.10
N PHE A 46 -9.37 0.58 -1.69
CA PHE A 46 -8.19 -0.22 -1.43
C PHE A 46 -8.41 -1.69 -1.77
N LEU A 47 -7.34 -2.32 -2.26
CA LEU A 47 -7.28 -3.75 -2.57
C LEU A 47 -6.03 -4.34 -1.93
N THR A 48 -6.14 -5.56 -1.40
CA THR A 48 -4.99 -6.36 -0.98
C THR A 48 -5.20 -7.84 -1.28
N LEU A 49 -4.14 -8.53 -1.69
CA LEU A 49 -4.14 -9.96 -1.97
C LEU A 49 -3.70 -10.76 -0.74
N SER A 50 -4.25 -11.97 -0.58
CA SER A 50 -3.65 -12.95 0.33
C SER A 50 -2.25 -13.34 -0.16
N PRO A 51 -1.31 -13.71 0.74
CA PRO A 51 0.06 -14.07 0.36
C PRO A 51 0.14 -15.25 -0.63
N ASP A 52 -0.79 -16.18 -0.57
CA ASP A 52 -0.93 -17.29 -1.51
C ASP A 52 -1.62 -16.89 -2.83
N GLY A 53 -2.13 -15.66 -2.90
CA GLY A 53 -2.81 -15.11 -4.06
C GLY A 53 -4.13 -15.79 -4.42
N ARG A 54 -4.79 -16.50 -3.51
CA ARG A 54 -6.10 -17.12 -3.75
C ARG A 54 -7.27 -16.19 -3.46
N TYR A 55 -7.06 -15.21 -2.61
CA TYR A 55 -8.10 -14.32 -2.12
C TYR A 55 -7.72 -12.86 -2.32
N LEU A 56 -8.72 -12.03 -2.60
CA LEU A 56 -8.62 -10.59 -2.70
C LEU A 56 -9.55 -9.95 -1.68
N TYR A 57 -9.05 -8.97 -0.94
CA TYR A 57 -9.84 -8.20 0.01
C TYR A 57 -10.00 -6.78 -0.51
N CYS A 58 -11.24 -6.30 -0.50
CA CYS A 58 -11.65 -5.09 -1.18
C CYS A 58 -12.40 -4.16 -0.21
N ALA A 59 -11.81 -3.00 0.08
CA ALA A 59 -12.47 -1.93 0.82
C ALA A 59 -13.28 -1.05 -0.12
N ALA A 60 -14.58 -0.95 0.14
CA ALA A 60 -15.52 -0.18 -0.66
C ALA A 60 -16.37 0.74 0.21
N LYS A 61 -16.72 1.91 -0.33
CA LYS A 61 -17.65 2.85 0.29
C LYS A 61 -19.08 2.50 -0.12
N GLN A 62 -20.00 2.48 0.82
CA GLN A 62 -21.41 2.29 0.50
C GLN A 62 -22.16 3.64 0.50
N GLU A 63 -22.58 4.10 1.63
CA GLU A 63 -23.30 5.36 1.82
C GLU A 63 -22.65 6.16 2.96
N LYS A 64 -23.29 7.26 3.37
CA LYS A 64 -22.78 8.10 4.47
C LYS A 64 -22.35 7.25 5.67
N ASP A 65 -21.08 7.38 6.03
CA ASP A 65 -20.48 6.81 7.23
C ASP A 65 -20.52 5.26 7.32
N MET A 66 -20.67 4.59 6.18
CA MET A 66 -20.60 3.14 6.07
C MET A 66 -19.61 2.71 5.00
N ALA A 67 -18.74 1.79 5.35
CA ALA A 67 -17.86 1.08 4.44
C ALA A 67 -18.11 -0.42 4.50
N ILE A 68 -17.82 -1.11 3.40
CA ILE A 68 -17.92 -2.56 3.29
C ILE A 68 -16.53 -3.09 2.98
N LEU A 69 -16.15 -4.16 3.67
CA LEU A 69 -14.99 -4.94 3.33
C LEU A 69 -15.43 -6.30 2.81
N TYR A 70 -15.07 -6.62 1.57
CA TYR A 70 -15.37 -7.88 0.91
C TYR A 70 -14.17 -8.82 0.95
N ALA A 71 -14.40 -10.11 1.21
CA ALA A 71 -13.49 -11.19 0.89
C ALA A 71 -13.94 -11.85 -0.42
N ILE A 72 -13.04 -12.03 -1.37
CA ILE A 72 -13.33 -12.47 -2.73
C ILE A 72 -12.40 -13.62 -3.09
N ASP A 73 -12.97 -14.75 -3.47
CA ASP A 73 -12.23 -15.87 -4.07
C ASP A 73 -11.92 -15.53 -5.54
N ILE A 74 -10.65 -15.60 -5.89
CA ILE A 74 -10.13 -15.33 -7.24
C ILE A 74 -9.53 -16.58 -7.90
N THR A 75 -9.73 -17.75 -7.34
CA THR A 75 -9.17 -19.02 -7.84
C THR A 75 -9.88 -19.53 -9.09
N ASP A 76 -11.20 -19.36 -9.18
CA ASP A 76 -11.96 -19.75 -10.38
C ASP A 76 -11.49 -18.92 -11.58
N SER A 77 -11.19 -19.58 -12.69
CA SER A 77 -10.68 -18.94 -13.92
C SER A 77 -11.77 -18.15 -14.69
N THR A 78 -13.04 -18.33 -14.37
CA THR A 78 -14.18 -17.76 -15.11
C THR A 78 -14.88 -16.63 -14.38
N SER A 79 -14.80 -16.60 -13.04
CA SER A 79 -15.57 -15.66 -12.21
C SER A 79 -14.81 -15.22 -10.95
N LEU A 80 -15.29 -14.14 -10.35
CA LEU A 80 -14.90 -13.67 -9.03
C LEU A 80 -16.05 -13.95 -8.07
N HIS A 81 -15.79 -14.58 -6.92
CA HIS A 81 -16.84 -14.98 -5.98
C HIS A 81 -16.69 -14.26 -4.64
N ILE A 82 -17.68 -13.52 -4.20
CA ILE A 82 -17.72 -12.97 -2.86
C ILE A 82 -17.91 -14.12 -1.87
N ILE A 83 -16.96 -14.31 -0.97
CA ILE A 83 -17.02 -15.30 0.12
C ILE A 83 -17.91 -14.76 1.23
N ASN A 84 -17.56 -13.61 1.77
CA ASN A 84 -18.34 -12.87 2.76
C ASN A 84 -18.01 -11.37 2.70
N CYS A 85 -18.73 -10.59 3.49
CA CYS A 85 -18.41 -9.20 3.71
C CYS A 85 -18.73 -8.79 5.15
N ILE A 86 -18.07 -7.72 5.61
CA ILE A 86 -18.38 -7.06 6.88
C ILE A 86 -18.69 -5.58 6.64
N TYR A 87 -19.57 -5.03 7.46
CA TYR A 87 -19.95 -3.62 7.45
C TYR A 87 -19.24 -2.90 8.59
N LEU A 88 -18.63 -1.77 8.28
CA LEU A 88 -17.89 -0.96 9.23
C LEU A 88 -18.49 0.44 9.30
N GLN A 89 -18.71 0.93 10.53
CA GLN A 89 -19.22 2.27 10.80
C GLN A 89 -18.09 3.28 10.61
N THR A 90 -17.79 3.61 9.36
CA THR A 90 -16.78 4.58 8.96
C THR A 90 -17.06 5.08 7.55
N SER A 91 -16.67 6.31 7.27
CA SER A 91 -16.74 6.84 5.90
C SER A 91 -15.52 6.45 5.06
N ASN A 92 -14.41 6.05 5.68
CA ASN A 92 -13.14 5.88 4.99
C ASN A 92 -12.26 4.78 5.60
N ILE A 93 -12.10 3.67 4.87
CA ILE A 93 -11.05 2.68 5.08
C ILE A 93 -9.85 3.10 4.24
N SER A 94 -8.79 3.57 4.86
CA SER A 94 -7.62 4.10 4.15
C SER A 94 -6.63 3.03 3.70
N HIS A 95 -6.55 1.91 4.42
CA HIS A 95 -5.57 0.86 4.12
C HIS A 95 -6.01 -0.51 4.62
N LEU A 96 -5.58 -1.54 3.89
CA LEU A 96 -5.71 -2.96 4.24
C LEU A 96 -4.36 -3.63 4.11
N GLN A 97 -4.00 -4.49 5.06
CA GLN A 97 -2.86 -5.39 4.90
C GLN A 97 -3.08 -6.73 5.57
N ILE A 98 -2.61 -7.79 4.90
CA ILE A 98 -2.61 -9.14 5.42
C ILE A 98 -1.18 -9.48 5.86
N ASN A 99 -1.04 -10.21 6.96
CA ASN A 99 0.24 -10.70 7.44
C ASN A 99 0.79 -11.82 6.52
N GLN A 100 2.09 -12.13 6.65
CA GLN A 100 2.75 -13.14 5.81
C GLN A 100 2.14 -14.53 5.94
N ALA A 101 1.63 -14.86 7.12
CA ALA A 101 0.95 -16.13 7.37
C ALA A 101 -0.44 -16.25 6.72
N GLY A 102 -1.02 -15.14 6.21
CA GLY A 102 -2.36 -15.12 5.61
C GLY A 102 -3.50 -15.30 6.61
N THR A 103 -3.26 -15.05 7.90
CA THR A 103 -4.20 -15.35 9.00
C THR A 103 -4.76 -14.11 9.70
N ARG A 104 -4.19 -12.94 9.44
CA ARG A 104 -4.52 -11.67 10.10
C ARG A 104 -4.70 -10.57 9.07
N LEU A 105 -5.73 -9.76 9.22
CA LEU A 105 -6.03 -8.61 8.37
C LEU A 105 -6.09 -7.34 9.21
N LEU A 106 -5.25 -6.36 8.89
CA LEU A 106 -5.30 -5.01 9.44
C LEU A 106 -6.17 -4.11 8.58
N ILE A 107 -6.96 -3.28 9.25
CA ILE A 107 -7.85 -2.30 8.63
C ILE A 107 -7.66 -0.96 9.35
N THR A 108 -7.29 0.09 8.63
CA THR A 108 -7.22 1.44 9.21
C THR A 108 -8.47 2.24 8.86
N LEU A 109 -9.13 2.76 9.90
CA LEU A 109 -10.28 3.64 9.78
C LEU A 109 -9.80 5.08 9.95
N PHE A 110 -9.63 5.79 8.82
CA PHE A 110 -8.98 7.10 8.78
C PHE A 110 -9.69 8.14 9.66
N ASP A 111 -10.99 8.31 9.45
CA ASP A 111 -11.77 9.35 10.13
C ASP A 111 -12.01 9.05 11.62
N ASN A 112 -11.92 7.77 11.99
CA ASN A 112 -12.14 7.32 13.36
C ASN A 112 -10.85 7.24 14.20
N GLY A 113 -9.67 7.24 13.57
CA GLY A 113 -8.40 7.00 14.25
C GLY A 113 -8.31 5.60 14.88
N ILE A 114 -8.91 4.59 14.25
CA ILE A 114 -9.00 3.22 14.77
C ILE A 114 -8.26 2.26 13.86
N LEU A 115 -7.48 1.37 14.46
CA LEU A 115 -6.91 0.18 13.82
C LEU A 115 -7.72 -1.05 14.27
N LEU A 116 -8.25 -1.80 13.29
CA LEU A 116 -8.90 -3.09 13.52
C LEU A 116 -8.01 -4.22 13.05
N GLU A 117 -8.00 -5.31 13.80
CA GLU A 117 -7.37 -6.57 13.42
C GLU A 117 -8.40 -7.68 13.40
N TYR A 118 -8.62 -8.26 12.22
CA TYR A 118 -9.50 -9.41 12.01
C TYR A 118 -8.69 -10.68 11.78
N MET A 119 -9.22 -11.81 12.24
CA MET A 119 -8.72 -13.12 11.84
C MET A 119 -9.22 -13.46 10.43
N LEU A 120 -8.39 -14.15 9.66
CA LEU A 120 -8.76 -14.73 8.37
C LEU A 120 -8.89 -16.24 8.49
N CYS A 121 -9.95 -16.80 7.93
CA CYS A 121 -10.18 -18.23 7.89
C CYS A 121 -9.45 -18.90 6.72
N GLN A 122 -9.28 -20.23 6.77
CA GLN A 122 -8.59 -20.99 5.73
C GLN A 122 -9.27 -20.93 4.36
N ASP A 123 -10.59 -20.70 4.33
CA ASP A 123 -11.38 -20.51 3.12
C ASP A 123 -11.32 -19.10 2.57
N GLY A 124 -10.51 -18.23 3.18
CA GLY A 124 -10.36 -16.82 2.81
C GLY A 124 -11.43 -15.87 3.36
N SER A 125 -12.42 -16.39 4.11
CA SER A 125 -13.43 -15.51 4.73
C SER A 125 -12.84 -14.64 5.83
N ILE A 126 -13.41 -13.43 6.00
CA ILE A 126 -13.13 -12.55 7.13
C ILE A 126 -13.83 -13.15 8.33
N GLY A 127 -13.04 -13.54 9.33
CA GLY A 127 -13.50 -14.16 10.57
C GLY A 127 -13.86 -13.13 11.65
N GLU A 128 -13.51 -13.44 12.90
CA GLU A 128 -13.83 -12.59 14.05
C GLU A 128 -12.89 -11.38 14.18
N LEU A 129 -13.42 -10.30 14.75
CA LEU A 129 -12.62 -9.15 15.20
C LEU A 129 -11.76 -9.61 16.40
N LYS A 130 -10.44 -9.62 16.20
CA LYS A 130 -9.49 -10.00 17.24
C LYS A 130 -9.14 -8.84 18.16
N GLU A 131 -8.89 -7.65 17.60
CA GLU A 131 -8.46 -6.47 18.35
C GLU A 131 -8.98 -5.18 17.68
N SER A 132 -9.23 -4.17 18.51
CA SER A 132 -9.58 -2.81 18.09
C SER A 132 -8.76 -1.83 18.92
N CYS A 133 -7.86 -1.11 18.27
CA CYS A 133 -7.00 -0.11 18.88
C CYS A 133 -7.49 1.29 18.51
N ASP A 134 -7.94 2.04 19.51
CA ASP A 134 -8.32 3.46 19.38
C ASP A 134 -7.11 4.34 19.66
N PHE A 135 -6.70 5.14 18.66
CA PHE A 135 -5.60 6.08 18.77
C PHE A 135 -6.04 7.48 19.18
N THR A 136 -7.35 7.71 19.28
CA THR A 136 -7.88 8.97 19.78
C THR A 136 -7.59 9.08 21.28
N GLY A 137 -6.88 10.12 21.70
CA GLY A 137 -6.57 10.33 23.11
C GLY A 137 -5.43 9.48 23.70
N LEU A 138 -4.70 8.71 22.90
CA LEU A 138 -3.52 7.98 23.38
C LEU A 138 -2.34 8.88 23.79
N ILE A 139 -2.44 10.18 23.54
CA ILE A 139 -1.40 11.15 23.88
C ILE A 139 -1.89 12.02 25.04
N PRO A 140 -1.43 11.80 26.29
CA PRO A 140 -1.75 12.66 27.41
C PRO A 140 -1.19 14.08 27.17
N GLY A 141 -2.03 15.11 27.29
CA GLY A 141 -1.61 16.51 27.32
C GLY A 141 -1.57 17.25 25.98
N GLU A 142 -1.88 16.63 24.84
CA GLU A 142 -2.15 17.35 23.60
C GLU A 142 -3.60 17.87 23.60
N ASN A 143 -3.73 19.20 23.53
CA ASN A 143 -5.01 19.84 23.31
C ASN A 143 -5.65 19.28 22.03
N SER A 144 -6.91 18.94 22.10
CA SER A 144 -7.83 18.30 21.15
C SER A 144 -7.94 18.87 19.72
N LYS A 145 -6.93 19.54 19.20
CA LYS A 145 -6.94 20.09 17.83
C LYS A 145 -6.43 19.11 16.76
N ASN A 146 -5.63 18.11 17.14
CA ASN A 146 -5.15 17.08 16.24
C ASN A 146 -5.87 15.77 16.55
N THR A 147 -6.88 15.47 15.77
CA THR A 147 -7.53 14.16 15.80
C THR A 147 -6.64 13.14 15.09
N SER A 148 -6.60 11.92 15.62
CA SER A 148 -5.92 10.80 14.96
C SER A 148 -6.59 10.49 13.62
N HIS A 149 -5.78 10.37 12.57
CA HIS A 149 -6.19 9.96 11.22
C HIS A 149 -5.23 8.88 10.74
N LEU A 150 -5.56 7.62 11.00
CA LEU A 150 -4.71 6.49 10.63
C LEU A 150 -4.74 6.29 9.12
N HIS A 151 -3.61 6.55 8.45
CA HIS A 151 -3.58 6.39 7.00
C HIS A 151 -3.20 4.97 6.58
N SER A 152 -2.33 4.30 7.30
CA SER A 152 -1.91 2.93 6.99
C SER A 152 -1.39 2.18 8.21
N ALA A 153 -1.42 0.84 8.12
CA ALA A 153 -0.79 -0.07 9.06
C ALA A 153 -0.13 -1.22 8.31
N PHE A 154 1.14 -1.53 8.62
CA PHE A 154 1.93 -2.54 7.92
C PHE A 154 2.56 -3.53 8.92
N PHE A 155 2.43 -4.83 8.65
CA PHE A 155 3.20 -5.85 9.35
C PHE A 155 4.67 -5.82 8.95
N SER A 156 5.56 -6.12 9.90
CA SER A 156 6.95 -6.44 9.59
C SER A 156 7.05 -7.78 8.83
N PRO A 157 8.17 -8.06 8.13
CA PRO A 157 8.34 -9.29 7.36
C PRO A 157 8.21 -10.60 8.19
N ASP A 158 8.45 -10.53 9.49
CA ASP A 158 8.32 -11.65 10.44
C ASP A 158 7.00 -11.63 11.23
N ASP A 159 6.06 -10.75 10.87
CA ASP A 159 4.76 -10.54 11.53
C ASP A 159 4.83 -10.13 13.02
N SER A 160 6.02 -9.79 13.53
CA SER A 160 6.23 -9.47 14.97
C SER A 160 5.86 -8.04 15.34
N LEU A 161 5.95 -7.11 14.38
CA LEU A 161 5.68 -5.69 14.57
C LEU A 161 4.61 -5.21 13.59
N ILE A 162 3.94 -4.11 13.96
CA ILE A 162 3.03 -3.37 13.10
C ILE A 162 3.44 -1.90 13.11
N ALA A 163 3.74 -1.31 11.95
CA ALA A 163 3.99 0.12 11.80
C ALA A 163 2.70 0.83 11.39
N VAL A 164 2.28 1.83 12.14
CA VAL A 164 1.04 2.59 11.93
C VAL A 164 1.36 4.05 11.68
N CYS A 165 0.95 4.57 10.53
CA CYS A 165 1.03 5.98 10.18
C CYS A 165 -0.22 6.72 10.66
N ASP A 166 -0.05 7.63 11.60
CA ASP A 166 -1.07 8.56 12.03
C ASP A 166 -0.79 9.95 11.43
N MET A 167 -1.44 10.24 10.33
CA MET A 167 -1.29 11.50 9.60
C MET A 167 -1.87 12.68 10.38
N GLY A 168 -2.90 12.46 11.20
CA GLY A 168 -3.58 13.50 11.96
C GLY A 168 -2.72 14.04 13.09
N THR A 169 -2.06 13.16 13.83
CA THR A 169 -1.18 13.52 14.95
C THR A 169 0.29 13.64 14.54
N ASN A 170 0.64 13.44 13.27
CA ASN A 170 2.01 13.38 12.76
C ASN A 170 2.88 12.36 13.52
N ARG A 171 2.34 11.17 13.76
CA ARG A 171 3.05 10.11 14.48
C ARG A 171 3.22 8.86 13.64
N LEU A 172 4.36 8.24 13.85
CA LEU A 172 4.62 6.88 13.45
C LEU A 172 4.66 6.02 14.72
N ASN A 173 3.76 5.05 14.79
CA ASN A 173 3.66 4.14 15.94
C ASN A 173 4.10 2.74 15.53
N ILE A 174 4.88 2.09 16.37
CA ILE A 174 5.20 0.67 16.23
C ILE A 174 4.48 -0.09 17.33
N LEU A 175 3.71 -1.07 16.93
CA LEU A 175 2.99 -1.96 17.84
C LEU A 175 3.65 -3.33 17.84
N GLU A 176 3.54 -4.00 18.98
CA GLU A 176 3.86 -5.41 19.18
C GLU A 176 2.64 -6.16 19.72
N THR A 177 2.59 -7.47 19.50
CA THR A 177 1.55 -8.30 20.09
C THR A 177 2.04 -8.81 21.45
N GLU A 178 1.34 -8.47 22.53
CA GLU A 178 1.61 -8.98 23.87
C GLU A 178 1.27 -10.48 23.98
N LYS A 179 1.75 -11.14 25.03
CA LYS A 179 1.48 -12.57 25.30
C LYS A 179 -0.01 -12.91 25.42
N ASN A 180 -0.84 -11.96 25.79
CA ASN A 180 -2.31 -12.10 25.88
C ASN A 180 -3.01 -11.92 24.51
N GLY A 181 -2.25 -11.67 23.43
CA GLY A 181 -2.73 -11.45 22.08
C GLY A 181 -3.13 -10.01 21.77
N LYS A 182 -3.07 -9.08 22.72
CA LYS A 182 -3.40 -7.67 22.51
C LYS A 182 -2.27 -6.91 21.84
N LEU A 183 -2.65 -5.91 21.08
CA LEU A 183 -1.70 -4.96 20.48
C LEU A 183 -1.33 -3.88 21.50
N LYS A 184 -0.03 -3.57 21.56
CA LYS A 184 0.52 -2.51 22.42
C LYS A 184 1.50 -1.66 21.64
N ILE A 185 1.48 -0.36 21.86
CA ILE A 185 2.47 0.57 21.31
C ILE A 185 3.81 0.31 22.00
N ALA A 186 4.76 -0.26 21.25
CA ALA A 186 6.14 -0.49 21.69
C ALA A 186 6.97 0.79 21.64
N CYS A 187 6.73 1.64 20.65
CA CYS A 187 7.31 2.98 20.53
C CYS A 187 6.47 3.87 19.62
N SER A 188 6.60 5.18 19.82
CA SER A 188 5.93 6.20 19.03
C SER A 188 6.91 7.35 18.76
N TRP A 189 7.05 7.74 17.52
CA TRP A 189 7.84 8.88 17.11
C TRP A 189 6.94 10.01 16.65
N ASN A 190 7.13 11.18 17.22
CA ASN A 190 6.59 12.40 16.67
C ASN A 190 7.49 12.80 15.49
N VAL A 191 6.95 12.73 14.27
CA VAL A 191 7.61 13.31 13.11
C VAL A 191 7.35 14.81 13.10
N GLU A 192 8.16 15.57 12.35
CA GLU A 192 8.02 17.02 12.30
C GLU A 192 6.56 17.47 12.10
N PRO A 193 6.15 18.60 12.72
CA PRO A 193 4.81 19.12 12.53
C PRO A 193 4.45 19.25 11.05
N SER A 194 3.27 18.79 10.69
CA SER A 194 2.77 18.81 9.31
C SER A 194 3.53 17.91 8.31
N ALA A 195 4.32 16.94 8.76
CA ALA A 195 5.00 16.00 7.87
C ALA A 195 4.03 15.03 7.18
N GLY A 196 2.97 14.61 7.88
CA GLY A 196 1.92 13.76 7.33
C GLY A 196 2.42 12.36 6.93
N PRO A 197 2.78 11.48 7.89
CA PRO A 197 3.16 10.11 7.55
C PRO A 197 1.97 9.38 6.91
N ARG A 198 2.22 8.79 5.73
CA ARG A 198 1.16 8.20 4.91
C ARG A 198 1.26 6.68 4.80
N HIS A 199 2.26 6.20 4.10
CA HIS A 199 2.56 4.78 3.93
C HIS A 199 3.96 4.47 4.41
N THR A 200 4.17 3.21 4.82
CA THR A 200 5.47 2.69 5.20
C THR A 200 5.82 1.44 4.40
N ALA A 201 7.12 1.12 4.35
CA ALA A 201 7.57 -0.18 3.93
C ALA A 201 8.71 -0.62 4.85
N PHE A 202 8.66 -1.86 5.32
CA PHE A 202 9.79 -2.50 5.98
C PHE A 202 10.80 -2.96 4.94
N SER A 203 12.08 -2.82 5.24
CA SER A 203 13.11 -3.54 4.48
C SER A 203 12.93 -5.06 4.63
N PRO A 204 13.35 -5.88 3.66
CA PRO A 204 13.16 -7.34 3.72
C PRO A 204 13.75 -8.02 4.96
N ASN A 205 14.81 -7.45 5.52
CA ASN A 205 15.43 -7.93 6.75
C ASN A 205 14.81 -7.36 8.04
N GLY A 206 13.73 -6.58 7.93
CA GLY A 206 13.02 -5.96 9.06
C GLY A 206 13.79 -4.90 9.84
N LYS A 207 15.01 -4.53 9.42
CA LYS A 207 15.87 -3.60 10.16
C LYS A 207 15.50 -2.14 9.95
N TRP A 208 15.08 -1.81 8.73
CA TRP A 208 14.78 -0.46 8.30
C TRP A 208 13.29 -0.29 8.00
N LEU A 209 12.79 0.91 8.23
CA LEU A 209 11.45 1.32 7.87
C LEU A 209 11.54 2.60 7.04
N GLY A 210 11.07 2.53 5.80
CA GLY A 210 10.87 3.70 4.95
C GLY A 210 9.47 4.26 5.16
N VAL A 211 9.34 5.58 5.23
CA VAL A 211 8.06 6.28 5.45
C VAL A 211 7.90 7.37 4.41
N ALA A 212 6.80 7.32 3.66
CA ALA A 212 6.38 8.37 2.76
C ALA A 212 5.70 9.49 3.57
N MET A 213 6.33 10.66 3.62
CA MET A 213 5.79 11.85 4.28
C MET A 213 5.04 12.69 3.26
N GLU A 214 3.71 12.56 3.25
CA GLU A 214 2.88 13.19 2.22
C GLU A 214 2.99 14.70 2.21
N LYS A 215 2.87 15.35 3.38
CA LYS A 215 2.75 16.81 3.46
C LYS A 215 4.11 17.53 3.42
N SER A 216 5.18 16.90 3.94
CA SER A 216 6.52 17.48 3.88
C SER A 216 7.29 17.10 2.62
N SER A 217 6.72 16.27 1.73
CA SER A 217 7.38 15.83 0.50
C SER A 217 8.74 15.14 0.73
N GLU A 218 8.79 14.22 1.67
CA GLU A 218 10.03 13.54 2.06
C GLU A 218 9.86 12.02 2.12
N LEU A 219 10.98 11.34 1.90
CA LEU A 219 11.23 9.98 2.37
C LEU A 219 11.96 10.05 3.70
N VAL A 220 11.42 9.42 4.74
CA VAL A 220 12.11 9.24 6.02
C VAL A 220 12.50 7.77 6.17
N ILE A 221 13.74 7.51 6.58
CA ILE A 221 14.22 6.16 6.88
C ILE A 221 14.57 6.06 8.36
N MET A 222 14.07 5.02 9.00
CA MET A 222 14.23 4.76 10.43
C MET A 222 14.93 3.44 10.67
N ASN A 223 15.78 3.41 11.69
CA ASN A 223 16.36 2.19 12.25
C ASN A 223 15.48 1.70 13.40
N LEU A 224 14.80 0.57 13.20
CA LEU A 224 13.87 0.02 14.19
C LEU A 224 14.59 -0.49 15.44
N LYS A 225 15.80 -1.05 15.29
CA LYS A 225 16.58 -1.54 16.43
C LYS A 225 17.06 -0.40 17.32
N GLU A 226 17.54 0.69 16.73
CA GLU A 226 18.03 1.85 17.47
C GLU A 226 16.94 2.83 17.86
N LYS A 227 15.73 2.60 17.34
CA LYS A 227 14.54 3.43 17.60
C LYS A 227 14.79 4.92 17.29
N LYS A 228 15.52 5.21 16.23
CA LYS A 228 15.78 6.59 15.75
C LYS A 228 15.55 6.71 14.25
N HIS A 229 15.23 7.90 13.77
CA HIS A 229 15.29 8.19 12.36
C HIS A 229 16.76 8.42 11.95
N ILE A 230 17.09 7.98 10.74
CA ILE A 230 18.45 8.04 10.24
C ILE A 230 18.56 9.11 9.17
N MET A 231 17.57 9.20 8.30
CA MET A 231 17.62 10.02 7.11
C MET A 231 16.28 10.67 6.81
N ARG A 232 16.34 11.93 6.36
CA ARG A 232 15.22 12.64 5.74
C ARG A 232 15.70 13.13 4.38
N ILE A 233 14.99 12.79 3.34
CA ILE A 233 15.40 13.02 1.97
C ILE A 233 14.23 13.64 1.23
N PRO A 234 14.42 14.76 0.52
CA PRO A 234 13.40 15.29 -0.38
C PRO A 234 12.95 14.22 -1.39
N ALA A 235 11.65 13.98 -1.47
CA ALA A 235 11.07 13.00 -2.39
C ALA A 235 10.94 13.54 -3.82
N ALA A 236 11.06 14.86 -4.01
CA ALA A 236 11.09 15.57 -5.28
C ALA A 236 11.98 16.80 -5.16
N PRO A 237 12.37 17.47 -6.27
CA PRO A 237 13.06 18.76 -6.23
C PRO A 237 12.31 19.78 -5.37
N ILE A 238 13.11 20.59 -4.64
CA ILE A 238 12.57 21.63 -3.75
C ILE A 238 11.83 22.65 -4.59
N ASN A 239 10.74 23.05 -4.53
CA ASN A 239 9.88 24.01 -5.25
C ASN A 239 8.80 23.37 -6.13
N ASP A 240 8.72 22.05 -6.21
CA ASP A 240 7.61 21.39 -6.88
C ASP A 240 6.54 20.99 -5.85
N GLU A 241 5.26 21.16 -6.21
CA GLU A 241 4.17 20.59 -5.45
C GLU A 241 4.29 19.07 -5.52
N ASN A 242 4.49 18.43 -4.39
CA ASN A 242 4.67 16.97 -4.34
C ASN A 242 4.06 16.36 -3.09
N LEU A 243 3.31 15.28 -3.29
CA LEU A 243 2.63 14.52 -2.25
C LEU A 243 2.99 13.03 -2.38
N PRO A 244 4.09 12.57 -1.77
CA PRO A 244 4.46 11.16 -1.76
C PRO A 244 3.28 10.27 -1.30
N ALA A 245 3.06 9.13 -1.98
CA ALA A 245 1.90 8.31 -1.72
C ALA A 245 2.24 6.89 -1.28
N ASP A 246 2.75 6.05 -2.15
CA ASP A 246 3.04 4.66 -1.87
C ASP A 246 4.54 4.39 -1.94
N ILE A 247 5.00 3.43 -1.15
CA ILE A 247 6.41 3.10 -0.99
C ILE A 247 6.62 1.59 -0.97
N LYS A 248 7.65 1.11 -1.66
CA LYS A 248 8.08 -0.30 -1.67
C LYS A 248 9.59 -0.40 -1.54
N PHE A 249 10.07 -1.39 -0.79
CA PHE A 249 11.44 -1.87 -0.93
C PHE A 249 11.51 -2.94 -2.01
N SER A 250 12.64 -3.03 -2.72
CA SER A 250 12.96 -4.23 -3.51
C SER A 250 13.17 -5.44 -2.60
N HIS A 251 12.97 -6.66 -3.12
CA HIS A 251 13.14 -7.90 -2.34
C HIS A 251 14.59 -8.11 -1.87
N ASP A 252 15.56 -7.61 -2.63
CA ASP A 252 16.96 -7.65 -2.21
C ASP A 252 17.35 -6.53 -1.24
N GLY A 253 16.43 -5.60 -0.97
CA GLY A 253 16.60 -4.47 -0.05
C GLY A 253 17.54 -3.38 -0.54
N LYS A 254 17.88 -3.35 -1.84
CA LYS A 254 18.82 -2.36 -2.39
C LYS A 254 18.14 -1.13 -3.00
N HIS A 255 16.82 -1.17 -3.17
CA HIS A 255 16.07 -0.06 -3.73
C HIS A 255 14.84 0.26 -2.91
N ILE A 256 14.47 1.55 -2.94
CA ILE A 256 13.17 2.05 -2.50
C ILE A 256 12.52 2.73 -3.69
N TYR A 257 11.27 2.36 -3.95
CA TYR A 257 10.41 3.00 -4.94
C TYR A 257 9.36 3.81 -4.21
N LEU A 258 9.22 5.09 -4.58
CA LEU A 258 8.31 6.04 -3.96
C LEU A 258 7.50 6.75 -5.03
N SER A 259 6.17 6.65 -4.97
CA SER A 259 5.31 7.39 -5.89
C SER A 259 5.11 8.83 -5.41
N ASN A 260 5.23 9.78 -6.35
CA ASN A 260 5.22 11.21 -6.12
C ASN A 260 4.09 11.87 -6.92
N ARG A 261 2.98 12.16 -6.26
CA ARG A 261 1.82 12.85 -6.83
C ARG A 261 2.07 14.35 -6.90
N GLY A 262 1.76 14.99 -8.01
CA GLY A 262 2.05 16.41 -8.28
C GLY A 262 3.35 16.58 -9.03
N PHE A 263 4.47 16.07 -8.55
CA PHE A 263 5.70 15.94 -9.34
C PHE A 263 5.60 14.83 -10.39
N ASP A 264 4.59 13.95 -10.29
CA ASP A 264 4.21 12.90 -11.24
C ASP A 264 5.40 12.04 -11.65
N SER A 265 5.94 11.33 -10.66
CA SER A 265 7.10 10.48 -10.85
C SER A 265 7.13 9.31 -9.87
N ILE A 266 7.96 8.32 -10.21
CA ILE A 266 8.46 7.35 -9.26
C ILE A 266 9.90 7.74 -8.91
N GLY A 267 10.14 8.05 -7.64
CA GLY A 267 11.48 8.19 -7.08
C GLY A 267 12.08 6.81 -6.85
N VAL A 268 13.23 6.53 -7.44
CA VAL A 268 14.00 5.30 -7.25
C VAL A 268 15.26 5.64 -6.47
N PHE A 269 15.31 5.19 -5.22
CA PHE A 269 16.43 5.41 -4.33
C PHE A 269 17.27 4.14 -4.27
N SER A 270 18.51 4.21 -4.73
CA SER A 270 19.48 3.11 -4.56
C SER A 270 20.09 3.20 -3.18
N ILE A 271 20.09 2.10 -2.45
CA ILE A 271 20.57 2.01 -1.08
C ILE A 271 21.59 0.88 -0.95
N ARG A 272 22.54 1.06 -0.06
CA ARG A 272 23.48 0.04 0.37
C ARG A 272 23.67 0.09 1.87
N THR A 273 24.16 -0.98 2.44
CA THR A 273 24.49 -1.05 3.87
C THR A 273 25.99 -1.20 4.04
N GLU A 274 26.63 -0.28 4.75
CA GLU A 274 28.04 -0.35 5.15
C GLU A 274 28.10 -0.20 6.67
N ASP A 275 28.90 -1.02 7.34
CA ASP A 275 29.08 -1.01 8.81
C ASP A 275 27.78 -0.94 9.62
N ASN A 276 26.76 -1.64 9.14
CA ASN A 276 25.40 -1.61 9.69
C ASN A 276 24.64 -0.27 9.50
N GLU A 277 25.16 0.68 8.78
CA GLU A 277 24.47 1.92 8.41
C GLU A 277 23.88 1.83 7.00
N LEU A 278 22.73 2.44 6.81
CA LEU A 278 22.10 2.56 5.50
C LEU A 278 22.62 3.82 4.81
N ILE A 279 23.12 3.66 3.59
CA ILE A 279 23.65 4.74 2.76
C ILE A 279 22.82 4.84 1.49
N LEU A 280 22.34 6.02 1.19
CA LEU A 280 21.79 6.36 -0.11
C LEU A 280 22.92 6.60 -1.10
N SER A 281 22.83 5.93 -2.26
CA SER A 281 23.87 6.05 -3.29
C SER A 281 23.38 6.84 -4.51
N ASP A 282 22.08 6.84 -4.81
CA ASP A 282 21.54 7.53 -5.97
C ASP A 282 20.03 7.78 -5.80
N LEU A 283 19.51 8.80 -6.48
CA LEU A 283 18.09 9.08 -6.60
C LEU A 283 17.78 9.42 -8.07
N LYS A 284 16.87 8.66 -8.66
CA LYS A 284 16.35 8.91 -10.01
C LYS A 284 14.85 9.14 -9.96
N HIS A 285 14.36 9.99 -10.84
CA HIS A 285 12.92 10.20 -11.03
C HIS A 285 12.48 9.71 -12.39
N ILE A 286 11.54 8.78 -12.40
CA ILE A 286 10.93 8.25 -13.62
C ILE A 286 9.56 8.91 -13.75
N LYS A 287 9.34 9.71 -14.79
CA LYS A 287 8.08 10.42 -15.00
C LYS A 287 6.93 9.48 -15.29
N THR A 288 5.83 9.70 -14.60
CA THR A 288 4.52 9.08 -14.87
C THR A 288 3.64 10.02 -15.69
N LYS A 289 2.56 9.49 -16.24
CA LYS A 289 1.62 10.25 -17.06
C LYS A 289 0.58 11.01 -16.22
N GLY A 290 0.38 10.59 -14.98
CA GLY A 290 -0.64 11.16 -14.10
C GLY A 290 -0.23 11.07 -12.64
N TRP A 291 -1.20 11.13 -11.76
CA TRP A 291 -1.12 11.20 -10.29
C TRP A 291 -0.87 9.81 -9.68
N PRO A 292 0.39 9.34 -9.52
CA PRO A 292 0.69 7.96 -9.13
C PRO A 292 0.35 7.72 -7.65
N ARG A 293 -0.69 6.92 -7.41
CA ARG A 293 -1.20 6.65 -6.06
C ARG A 293 -0.73 5.32 -5.48
N VAL A 294 -0.75 4.27 -6.29
CA VAL A 294 -0.42 2.90 -5.88
C VAL A 294 0.67 2.36 -6.78
N ILE A 295 1.66 1.70 -6.19
CA ILE A 295 2.72 1.00 -6.91
C ILE A 295 2.82 -0.45 -6.45
N ASP A 296 3.15 -1.35 -7.37
CA ASP A 296 3.40 -2.75 -7.10
C ASP A 296 4.56 -3.25 -7.97
N LEU A 297 5.49 -4.02 -7.39
CA LEU A 297 6.63 -4.55 -8.11
C LEU A 297 6.36 -5.93 -8.73
N GLY A 298 5.24 -6.55 -8.37
CA GLY A 298 5.05 -7.96 -8.65
C GLY A 298 6.09 -8.84 -7.92
N LYS A 299 5.87 -10.14 -7.89
CA LYS A 299 6.69 -11.07 -7.10
C LYS A 299 8.13 -11.22 -7.62
N ASN A 300 8.34 -11.10 -8.94
CA ASN A 300 9.64 -11.27 -9.57
C ASN A 300 10.40 -9.96 -9.85
N GLU A 301 9.82 -8.82 -9.49
CA GLU A 301 10.39 -7.47 -9.64
C GLU A 301 10.88 -7.09 -11.06
N GLN A 302 10.41 -7.78 -12.10
CA GLN A 302 10.76 -7.43 -13.48
C GLN A 302 9.92 -6.27 -14.03
N TYR A 303 8.83 -5.96 -13.36
CA TYR A 303 7.93 -4.88 -13.74
C TYR A 303 7.48 -4.09 -12.50
N LEU A 304 7.42 -2.79 -12.68
CA LEU A 304 6.79 -1.86 -11.75
C LEU A 304 5.44 -1.45 -12.35
N PHE A 305 4.37 -1.78 -11.65
CA PHE A 305 3.00 -1.40 -11.97
C PHE A 305 2.65 -0.12 -11.21
N VAL A 306 2.10 0.85 -11.91
CA VAL A 306 1.74 2.16 -11.35
C VAL A 306 0.29 2.46 -11.69
N MET A 307 -0.54 2.61 -10.67
CA MET A 307 -1.90 3.10 -10.82
C MET A 307 -1.94 4.60 -10.57
N ASN A 308 -2.26 5.34 -11.63
CA ASN A 308 -2.50 6.77 -11.56
C ASN A 308 -3.98 7.02 -11.24
N GLU A 309 -4.23 7.74 -10.17
CA GLU A 309 -5.57 8.08 -9.70
C GLU A 309 -6.16 9.25 -10.50
N SER A 310 -7.48 9.24 -10.69
CA SER A 310 -8.19 10.39 -11.22
C SER A 310 -8.23 11.52 -10.18
N TYR A 311 -7.51 12.58 -10.44
CA TYR A 311 -7.48 13.77 -9.60
C TYR A 311 -7.48 15.03 -10.48
N LYS A 312 -8.47 15.92 -10.30
CA LYS A 312 -8.69 17.09 -11.18
C LYS A 312 -8.72 16.64 -12.65
N ASP A 313 -7.88 17.25 -13.49
CA ASP A 313 -7.78 16.96 -14.93
C ASP A 313 -6.66 15.95 -15.25
N TYR A 314 -6.10 15.29 -14.23
CA TYR A 314 -5.05 14.29 -14.44
C TYR A 314 -5.60 13.03 -15.09
N TRP A 315 -4.79 12.46 -15.97
CA TRP A 315 -5.03 11.16 -16.59
C TRP A 315 -5.04 10.07 -15.51
N SER A 316 -6.01 9.17 -15.57
CA SER A 316 -6.08 8.02 -14.67
C SER A 316 -5.94 6.71 -15.43
N GLY A 317 -5.20 5.79 -14.86
CA GLY A 317 -4.99 4.48 -15.45
C GLY A 317 -3.69 3.81 -15.04
N LEU A 318 -3.43 2.70 -15.69
CA LEU A 318 -2.29 1.84 -15.43
C LEU A 318 -1.11 2.19 -16.33
N GLU A 319 0.07 2.33 -15.74
CA GLU A 319 1.36 2.31 -16.41
C GLU A 319 2.17 1.11 -15.94
N ILE A 320 2.90 0.46 -16.85
CA ILE A 320 3.80 -0.64 -16.55
C ILE A 320 5.20 -0.26 -17.05
N PHE A 321 6.17 -0.36 -16.17
CA PHE A 321 7.57 -0.08 -16.46
C PHE A 321 8.39 -1.36 -16.30
N ARG A 322 9.37 -1.56 -17.17
CA ARG A 322 10.36 -2.62 -17.02
C ARG A 322 11.37 -2.24 -15.95
N VAL A 323 11.73 -3.21 -15.13
CA VAL A 323 12.78 -3.10 -14.11
C VAL A 323 13.88 -4.08 -14.48
N ASP A 324 15.15 -3.66 -14.44
CA ASP A 324 16.29 -4.53 -14.71
C ASP A 324 16.72 -5.33 -13.46
N GLU A 325 17.65 -6.25 -13.64
CA GLU A 325 18.18 -7.11 -12.57
C GLU A 325 18.89 -6.33 -11.46
N THR A 326 19.25 -5.06 -11.73
CA THR A 326 19.86 -4.17 -10.75
C THR A 326 18.85 -3.25 -10.04
N GLY A 327 17.54 -3.44 -10.31
CA GLY A 327 16.45 -2.65 -9.69
C GLY A 327 16.22 -1.28 -10.32
N ASN A 328 16.92 -0.94 -11.42
CA ASN A 328 16.63 0.31 -12.11
C ASN A 328 15.35 0.19 -12.93
N VAL A 329 14.52 1.20 -12.85
CA VAL A 329 13.38 1.35 -13.76
C VAL A 329 13.89 1.86 -15.11
N LEU A 330 13.70 1.06 -16.17
CA LEU A 330 14.26 1.32 -17.49
C LEU A 330 13.31 2.17 -18.34
N GLU A 331 12.23 1.54 -18.77
CA GLU A 331 11.31 2.13 -19.75
C GLU A 331 9.86 1.80 -19.43
N LYS A 332 8.97 2.67 -19.86
CA LYS A 332 7.54 2.39 -19.86
C LYS A 332 7.20 1.48 -21.04
N VAL A 333 6.71 0.28 -20.73
CA VAL A 333 6.36 -0.72 -21.74
C VAL A 333 4.87 -0.72 -22.08
N MET A 334 4.02 -0.24 -21.16
CA MET A 334 2.57 -0.21 -21.33
C MET A 334 1.97 1.00 -20.62
N PHE A 335 0.92 1.57 -21.22
CA PHE A 335 -0.04 2.41 -20.49
C PHE A 335 -1.45 2.14 -21.00
N HIS A 336 -2.41 2.20 -20.10
CA HIS A 336 -3.81 2.01 -20.45
C HIS A 336 -4.69 2.92 -19.61
N GLU A 337 -5.55 3.67 -20.28
CA GLU A 337 -6.50 4.56 -19.60
C GLU A 337 -7.57 3.73 -18.89
N MET A 338 -7.76 4.01 -17.61
CA MET A 338 -8.77 3.36 -16.77
C MET A 338 -9.49 4.44 -15.96
N PRO A 339 -10.54 5.04 -16.51
CA PRO A 339 -11.21 6.16 -15.87
C PRO A 339 -11.71 5.81 -14.47
N MET A 340 -11.38 6.69 -13.49
CA MET A 340 -11.76 6.54 -12.09
C MET A 340 -11.16 5.32 -11.36
N ALA A 341 -10.14 4.67 -11.92
CA ALA A 341 -9.36 3.67 -11.21
C ALA A 341 -8.56 4.32 -10.06
N THR A 342 -8.56 3.68 -8.89
CA THR A 342 -7.91 4.20 -7.68
C THR A 342 -7.14 3.15 -6.90
N ALA A 343 -7.51 1.89 -7.05
CA ALA A 343 -6.93 0.78 -6.32
C ALA A 343 -6.45 -0.30 -7.28
N MET A 344 -5.33 -0.93 -6.93
CA MET A 344 -4.72 -1.98 -7.72
C MET A 344 -4.10 -3.03 -6.80
N ALA A 345 -4.16 -4.29 -7.24
CA ALA A 345 -3.38 -5.39 -6.68
C ALA A 345 -2.88 -6.28 -7.81
N VAL A 346 -1.64 -6.71 -7.75
CA VAL A 346 -0.99 -7.48 -8.83
C VAL A 346 -0.59 -8.85 -8.32
N LYS A 347 -0.89 -9.87 -9.12
CA LYS A 347 -0.47 -11.25 -8.89
C LYS A 347 0.21 -11.79 -10.13
N GLU A 348 1.39 -12.36 -9.97
CA GLU A 348 2.00 -13.18 -11.02
C GLU A 348 1.20 -14.48 -11.20
N LYS A 349 0.90 -14.85 -12.44
CA LYS A 349 0.25 -16.11 -12.75
C LYS A 349 1.32 -17.21 -12.78
N GLU A 350 1.27 -18.06 -11.79
CA GLU A 350 2.06 -19.30 -11.79
C GLU A 350 1.42 -20.28 -12.80
N GLU A 351 2.22 -20.81 -13.75
CA GLU A 351 1.78 -21.87 -14.67
C GLU A 351 1.80 -23.23 -13.98
#